data_8aba86eeaa0468ea86aa0dcdc348b26e
#
_entry.id   8aba86eeaa0468ea86aa0dcdc348b26e
#
_cell.length_a   1.000
_cell.length_b   1.000
_cell.length_c   1.000
_cell.angle_alpha   90.00
_cell.angle_beta   90.00
_cell.angle_gamma   90.00
#
_symmetry.space_group_name_H-M   'P 1'
#
loop_
_entity.id
_entity.type
_entity.pdbx_description
1 polymer ?
#
loop_
_entity_poly.entity_id
_entity_poly.type
_entity_poly.pdbx_seq_one_letter_code
_entity_poly.pdbx_strand_id
1 'polypeptide(L)'
;MTYKTVSDVADADLCLSCGTCESVCPASAINLEISKKSIYEPIINHDKCINCKMCLKVCPGISVDFEELNNDVFDKQPDITWIGNFVKCYLGNSRDEIIRYNSTSGGMVTQILDFLLEKGIIDGALVTGMSKDRPLEPNPFIARTKDEILSAAVSKYCPVPLNRVLKKIMNEEGKFAVVGLPCHIHGIRMLEKTNRNLRDKIVLHIGLLCSHTVNFNGTEFLLAKKNIQKKDIVKLSYRGNGWPGRMSIRYKDGSGTSIPFDRNWFAYWTIFSPYFFTPLRCITCTDLTAELADISLGDAWLPELMNDTVGMSIVISRTEKSESIINNMCDENKIYIRGIHHEDVKRSQGFNIKYKKLDLGDRMLLLSSSKHNIPYYNPSPSAISSLVRRIRNLFVIFNVKISSRKKFMKYLVKVPIPIFRLYTGVSKVLYDLDS
;
A
#
# COMPACT_ATOMS: atom_id res chain seq x y z
N MET A 1 -19.58 18.53 -1.58
CA MET A 1 -18.65 19.65 -1.31
C MET A 1 -17.79 19.88 -2.52
N THR A 2 -17.60 21.14 -2.90
CA THR A 2 -16.76 21.49 -4.06
C THR A 2 -15.38 21.86 -3.56
N TYR A 3 -14.38 21.01 -3.73
CA TYR A 3 -12.98 21.32 -3.42
C TYR A 3 -12.45 22.32 -4.43
N LYS A 4 -11.70 23.32 -3.97
CA LYS A 4 -11.02 24.28 -4.83
C LYS A 4 -9.64 23.77 -5.25
N THR A 5 -8.95 23.13 -4.32
CA THR A 5 -7.61 22.60 -4.47
C THR A 5 -7.42 21.26 -3.74
N VAL A 6 -6.28 20.60 -3.93
CA VAL A 6 -5.96 19.39 -3.17
C VAL A 6 -5.60 19.64 -1.70
N SER A 7 -5.32 20.89 -1.30
CA SER A 7 -5.22 21.24 0.12
C SER A 7 -6.56 21.04 0.83
N ASP A 8 -7.68 21.45 0.20
CA ASP A 8 -9.02 21.24 0.76
C ASP A 8 -9.31 19.74 0.95
N VAL A 9 -8.79 18.88 0.04
CA VAL A 9 -8.90 17.42 0.13
C VAL A 9 -8.11 16.89 1.33
N ALA A 10 -6.93 17.44 1.58
CA ALA A 10 -6.12 17.10 2.75
C ALA A 10 -6.79 17.55 4.05
N ASP A 11 -7.35 18.75 4.09
CA ASP A 11 -8.09 19.28 5.25
C ASP A 11 -9.36 18.45 5.54
N ALA A 12 -9.96 17.86 4.51
CA ALA A 12 -11.10 16.97 4.60
C ALA A 12 -10.74 15.52 5.05
N ASP A 13 -9.49 15.24 5.41
CA ASP A 13 -8.94 13.91 5.77
C ASP A 13 -9.05 12.87 4.64
N LEU A 14 -9.09 13.30 3.39
CA LEU A 14 -9.19 12.43 2.21
C LEU A 14 -7.85 12.19 1.50
N CYS A 15 -6.76 12.81 1.94
CA CYS A 15 -5.45 12.62 1.34
C CYS A 15 -4.91 11.20 1.60
N LEU A 16 -4.40 10.57 0.53
CA LEU A 16 -3.78 9.22 0.54
C LEU A 16 -2.25 9.27 0.52
N SER A 17 -1.65 10.45 0.53
CA SER A 17 -0.19 10.64 0.37
C SER A 17 0.39 10.05 -0.91
N CYS A 18 -0.40 9.83 -1.95
CA CYS A 18 0.04 9.10 -3.16
C CYS A 18 1.00 9.90 -4.05
N GLY A 19 0.93 11.23 -4.07
CA GLY A 19 1.84 12.09 -4.83
C GLY A 19 1.37 12.45 -6.25
N THR A 20 0.23 11.95 -6.73
CA THR A 20 -0.25 12.20 -8.10
C THR A 20 -0.49 13.69 -8.37
N CYS A 21 -1.00 14.43 -7.39
CA CYS A 21 -1.27 15.87 -7.52
C CYS A 21 0.00 16.72 -7.75
N GLU A 22 1.13 16.31 -7.14
CA GLU A 22 2.42 16.96 -7.32
C GLU A 22 2.95 16.74 -8.75
N SER A 23 2.89 15.51 -9.25
CA SER A 23 3.41 15.17 -10.58
C SER A 23 2.61 15.77 -11.72
N VAL A 24 1.27 15.89 -11.59
CA VAL A 24 0.40 16.40 -12.65
C VAL A 24 0.41 17.94 -12.73
N CYS A 25 0.93 18.64 -11.72
CA CYS A 25 0.87 20.09 -11.67
C CYS A 25 1.77 20.73 -12.75
N PRO A 26 1.20 21.39 -13.79
CA PRO A 26 1.99 21.96 -14.88
C PRO A 26 2.82 23.16 -14.39
N ALA A 27 2.31 23.92 -13.41
CA ALA A 27 3.00 25.08 -12.83
C ALA A 27 3.98 24.70 -11.72
N SER A 28 4.15 23.40 -11.37
CA SER A 28 4.95 22.96 -10.24
C SER A 28 4.63 23.71 -8.93
N ALA A 29 3.35 24.01 -8.74
CA ALA A 29 2.84 24.76 -7.59
C ALA A 29 2.55 23.89 -6.37
N ILE A 30 2.68 22.57 -6.48
CA ILE A 30 2.35 21.61 -5.41
C ILE A 30 3.62 20.90 -4.96
N ASN A 31 3.86 20.89 -3.66
CA ASN A 31 4.90 20.09 -3.00
C ASN A 31 4.26 19.24 -1.88
N LEU A 32 4.77 18.04 -1.67
CA LEU A 32 4.33 17.14 -0.60
C LEU A 32 5.27 17.23 0.60
N GLU A 33 4.71 17.55 1.76
CA GLU A 33 5.45 17.62 3.03
C GLU A 33 4.78 16.79 4.12
N ILE A 34 5.57 16.38 5.12
CA ILE A 34 5.02 15.66 6.28
C ILE A 34 4.27 16.65 7.17
N SER A 35 2.98 16.46 7.25
CA SER A 35 2.06 17.33 7.99
C SER A 35 1.99 16.99 9.50
N LYS A 36 1.20 17.75 10.24
CA LYS A 36 0.87 17.47 11.65
C LYS A 36 0.13 16.14 11.85
N LYS A 37 -0.48 15.60 10.79
CA LYS A 37 -1.13 14.28 10.78
C LYS A 37 -0.12 13.13 10.58
N SER A 38 1.18 13.47 10.42
CA SER A 38 2.28 12.52 10.19
C SER A 38 2.08 11.66 8.93
N ILE A 39 1.57 12.28 7.88
CA ILE A 39 1.47 11.78 6.51
C ILE A 39 1.97 12.86 5.56
N TYR A 40 2.28 12.49 4.32
CA TYR A 40 2.55 13.49 3.28
C TYR A 40 1.24 14.13 2.84
N GLU A 41 1.16 15.46 2.92
CA GLU A 41 0.04 16.25 2.43
C GLU A 41 0.52 17.33 1.45
N PRO A 42 -0.31 17.74 0.47
CA PRO A 42 0.06 18.74 -0.51
C PRO A 42 0.07 20.14 0.12
N ILE A 43 1.15 20.85 -0.12
CA ILE A 43 1.26 22.31 0.14
C ILE A 43 1.27 23.02 -1.21
N ILE A 44 0.43 24.04 -1.34
CA ILE A 44 0.26 24.80 -2.58
C ILE A 44 0.95 26.16 -2.47
N ASN A 45 1.83 26.43 -3.43
CA ASN A 45 2.30 27.79 -3.67
C ASN A 45 1.23 28.53 -4.51
N HIS A 46 0.50 29.43 -3.86
CA HIS A 46 -0.62 30.15 -4.48
C HIS A 46 -0.17 31.12 -5.56
N ASP A 47 1.05 31.67 -5.49
CA ASP A 47 1.61 32.59 -6.49
C ASP A 47 1.89 31.85 -7.84
N LYS A 48 2.18 30.55 -7.76
CA LYS A 48 2.40 29.69 -8.94
C LYS A 48 1.13 29.01 -9.43
N CYS A 49 0.10 28.89 -8.60
CA CYS A 49 -1.09 28.12 -8.92
C CYS A 49 -1.97 28.82 -9.95
N ILE A 50 -2.12 28.24 -11.13
CA ILE A 50 -2.97 28.74 -12.23
C ILE A 50 -4.43 28.27 -12.15
N ASN A 51 -4.85 27.64 -11.06
CA ASN A 51 -6.21 27.15 -10.82
C ASN A 51 -6.79 26.21 -11.88
N CYS A 52 -5.95 25.43 -12.58
CA CYS A 52 -6.35 24.52 -13.66
C CYS A 52 -7.12 23.27 -13.20
N LYS A 53 -7.16 22.98 -11.89
CA LYS A 53 -7.85 21.85 -11.25
C LYS A 53 -7.40 20.45 -11.70
N MET A 54 -6.30 20.32 -12.45
CA MET A 54 -5.77 19.02 -12.88
C MET A 54 -5.48 18.11 -11.68
N CYS A 55 -4.97 18.67 -10.58
CA CYS A 55 -4.69 17.94 -9.34
C CYS A 55 -5.95 17.31 -8.71
N LEU A 56 -7.12 17.91 -8.85
CA LEU A 56 -8.40 17.35 -8.37
C LEU A 56 -8.90 16.23 -9.28
N LYS A 57 -8.75 16.38 -10.61
CA LYS A 57 -9.19 15.39 -11.60
C LYS A 57 -8.53 14.03 -11.45
N VAL A 58 -7.28 13.99 -10.97
CA VAL A 58 -6.49 12.75 -10.81
C VAL A 58 -6.36 12.31 -9.35
N CYS A 59 -7.18 12.87 -8.46
CA CYS A 59 -7.07 12.61 -7.02
C CYS A 59 -7.91 11.40 -6.56
N PRO A 60 -7.31 10.23 -6.30
CA PRO A 60 -8.04 9.05 -5.83
C PRO A 60 -8.53 9.20 -4.39
N GLY A 61 -8.12 10.28 -3.71
CA GLY A 61 -8.63 10.64 -2.40
C GLY A 61 -10.08 11.07 -2.45
N ILE A 62 -10.48 11.79 -3.50
CA ILE A 62 -11.84 12.30 -3.70
C ILE A 62 -12.76 11.19 -4.22
N SER A 63 -12.37 10.53 -5.30
CA SER A 63 -13.20 9.55 -6.00
C SER A 63 -12.38 8.56 -6.80
N VAL A 64 -12.95 7.37 -7.00
CA VAL A 64 -12.46 6.38 -7.97
C VAL A 64 -13.68 5.80 -8.67
N ASP A 65 -13.76 5.98 -9.98
CA ASP A 65 -14.76 5.35 -10.83
C ASP A 65 -14.19 4.03 -11.35
N PHE A 66 -14.53 2.92 -10.66
CA PHE A 66 -14.04 1.60 -11.01
C PHE A 66 -14.68 1.09 -12.31
N GLU A 67 -15.93 1.46 -12.61
CA GLU A 67 -16.58 1.03 -13.83
C GLU A 67 -15.88 1.62 -15.05
N GLU A 68 -15.63 2.94 -15.01
CA GLU A 68 -14.93 3.63 -16.07
C GLU A 68 -13.49 3.10 -16.24
N LEU A 69 -12.74 2.97 -15.12
CA LEU A 69 -11.34 2.52 -15.16
C LEU A 69 -11.19 1.04 -15.54
N ASN A 70 -12.14 0.16 -15.17
CA ASN A 70 -12.13 -1.23 -15.64
C ASN A 70 -12.35 -1.32 -17.16
N ASN A 71 -13.27 -0.52 -17.71
CA ASN A 71 -13.46 -0.46 -19.15
C ASN A 71 -12.20 0.06 -19.87
N ASP A 72 -11.56 1.12 -19.33
CA ASP A 72 -10.33 1.68 -19.91
C ASP A 72 -9.13 0.72 -19.87
N VAL A 73 -9.03 -0.12 -18.86
CA VAL A 73 -7.86 -1.00 -18.62
C VAL A 73 -8.07 -2.41 -19.14
N PHE A 74 -9.29 -2.98 -19.01
CA PHE A 74 -9.57 -4.38 -19.28
C PHE A 74 -10.64 -4.59 -20.35
N ASP A 75 -11.28 -3.52 -20.83
CA ASP A 75 -12.42 -3.56 -21.76
C ASP A 75 -13.60 -4.41 -21.27
N LYS A 76 -13.72 -4.54 -19.94
CA LYS A 76 -14.80 -5.29 -19.27
C LYS A 76 -14.92 -4.95 -17.80
N GLN A 77 -16.09 -5.24 -17.22
CA GLN A 77 -16.30 -5.24 -15.78
C GLN A 77 -15.86 -6.58 -15.17
N PRO A 78 -15.47 -6.60 -13.87
CA PRO A 78 -15.06 -7.82 -13.20
C PRO A 78 -16.27 -8.73 -12.90
N ASP A 79 -16.15 -10.02 -13.22
CA ASP A 79 -17.13 -11.04 -12.84
C ASP A 79 -17.20 -11.23 -11.32
N ILE A 80 -16.07 -11.04 -10.64
CA ILE A 80 -15.93 -11.21 -9.19
C ILE A 80 -15.45 -9.90 -8.57
N THR A 81 -16.38 -9.13 -7.98
CA THR A 81 -16.14 -7.75 -7.52
C THR A 81 -15.13 -7.62 -6.37
N TRP A 82 -14.88 -8.67 -5.59
CA TRP A 82 -13.96 -8.58 -4.45
C TRP A 82 -12.48 -8.75 -4.84
N ILE A 83 -12.19 -9.33 -6.02
CA ILE A 83 -10.82 -9.50 -6.53
C ILE A 83 -10.51 -8.61 -7.74
N GLY A 84 -11.55 -8.10 -8.43
CA GLY A 84 -11.42 -7.37 -9.70
C GLY A 84 -11.20 -8.30 -10.90
N ASN A 85 -10.88 -7.74 -12.07
CA ASN A 85 -10.55 -8.52 -13.26
C ASN A 85 -9.27 -9.35 -13.04
N PHE A 86 -9.25 -10.59 -13.52
CA PHE A 86 -8.07 -11.46 -13.51
C PHE A 86 -8.12 -12.50 -14.63
N VAL A 87 -6.94 -12.99 -15.01
CA VAL A 87 -6.75 -14.12 -15.93
C VAL A 87 -6.56 -15.39 -15.11
N LYS A 88 -5.57 -15.39 -14.20
CA LYS A 88 -5.26 -16.52 -13.32
C LYS A 88 -4.72 -16.07 -11.96
N CYS A 89 -4.83 -16.97 -10.99
CA CYS A 89 -4.25 -16.83 -9.67
C CYS A 89 -3.22 -17.91 -9.40
N TYR A 90 -2.13 -17.53 -8.71
CA TYR A 90 -1.04 -18.45 -8.39
C TYR A 90 -0.50 -18.23 -6.98
N LEU A 91 0.14 -19.26 -6.44
CA LEU A 91 1.20 -19.15 -5.45
C LEU A 91 2.54 -19.17 -6.16
N GLY A 92 3.44 -18.26 -5.81
CA GLY A 92 4.73 -18.18 -6.48
C GLY A 92 5.87 -17.65 -5.62
N ASN A 93 7.09 -18.00 -6.03
CA ASN A 93 8.32 -17.45 -5.45
C ASN A 93 9.43 -17.37 -6.49
N SER A 94 10.39 -16.47 -6.23
CA SER A 94 11.67 -16.43 -6.95
C SER A 94 12.45 -17.73 -6.77
N ARG A 95 13.12 -18.18 -7.82
CA ARG A 95 14.10 -19.27 -7.78
C ARG A 95 15.47 -18.79 -7.28
N ASP A 96 15.74 -17.47 -7.32
CA ASP A 96 16.89 -16.88 -6.67
C ASP A 96 16.64 -16.83 -5.16
N GLU A 97 17.39 -17.65 -4.41
CA GLU A 97 17.25 -17.78 -2.95
C GLU A 97 17.58 -16.49 -2.23
N ILE A 98 18.50 -15.68 -2.75
CA ILE A 98 18.90 -14.38 -2.17
C ILE A 98 17.75 -13.40 -2.31
N ILE A 99 17.14 -13.32 -3.49
CA ILE A 99 15.95 -12.49 -3.72
C ILE A 99 14.80 -12.93 -2.81
N ARG A 100 14.53 -14.23 -2.75
CA ARG A 100 13.43 -14.78 -1.96
C ARG A 100 13.61 -14.49 -0.47
N TYR A 101 14.78 -14.80 0.11
CA TYR A 101 15.06 -14.62 1.54
C TYR A 101 15.04 -13.14 1.97
N ASN A 102 15.56 -12.24 1.12
CA ASN A 102 15.63 -10.80 1.41
C ASN A 102 14.37 -10.03 1.02
N SER A 103 13.31 -10.70 0.58
CA SER A 103 12.01 -10.10 0.27
C SER A 103 11.04 -10.18 1.44
N THR A 104 9.87 -9.60 1.28
CA THR A 104 8.80 -9.66 2.29
C THR A 104 8.03 -10.98 2.24
N SER A 105 7.98 -11.59 1.05
CA SER A 105 7.21 -12.79 0.72
C SER A 105 8.03 -13.65 -0.25
N GLY A 106 7.44 -14.23 -1.29
CA GLY A 106 8.14 -15.06 -2.27
C GLY A 106 9.17 -14.38 -3.18
N GLY A 107 9.39 -13.07 -3.07
CA GLY A 107 10.37 -12.34 -3.90
C GLY A 107 9.91 -12.04 -5.33
N MET A 108 8.64 -12.29 -5.66
CA MET A 108 8.11 -12.19 -7.03
C MET A 108 8.23 -10.80 -7.63
N VAL A 109 7.95 -9.70 -6.88
CA VAL A 109 8.09 -8.33 -7.40
C VAL A 109 9.51 -8.05 -7.87
N THR A 110 10.48 -8.32 -7.01
CA THR A 110 11.91 -8.12 -7.29
C THR A 110 12.36 -8.94 -8.50
N GLN A 111 11.94 -10.21 -8.57
CA GLN A 111 12.30 -11.10 -9.66
C GLN A 111 11.67 -10.69 -11.00
N ILE A 112 10.41 -10.22 -11.00
CA ILE A 112 9.75 -9.70 -12.21
C ILE A 112 10.50 -8.48 -12.73
N LEU A 113 10.85 -7.53 -11.87
CA LEU A 113 11.55 -6.32 -12.29
C LEU A 113 12.97 -6.62 -12.81
N ASP A 114 13.71 -7.51 -12.13
CA ASP A 114 15.04 -7.96 -12.55
C ASP A 114 14.98 -8.61 -13.94
N PHE A 115 14.01 -9.50 -14.16
CA PHE A 115 13.77 -10.15 -15.44
C PHE A 115 13.44 -9.15 -16.55
N LEU A 116 12.54 -8.20 -16.29
CA LEU A 116 12.15 -7.20 -17.30
C LEU A 116 13.30 -6.27 -17.70
N LEU A 117 14.17 -5.89 -16.75
CA LEU A 117 15.39 -5.14 -17.03
C LEU A 117 16.41 -6.00 -17.83
N GLU A 118 16.64 -7.24 -17.40
CA GLU A 118 17.55 -8.18 -18.08
C GLU A 118 17.16 -8.39 -19.54
N LYS A 119 15.86 -8.44 -19.84
CA LYS A 119 15.32 -8.61 -21.19
C LYS A 119 15.20 -7.30 -21.99
N GLY A 120 15.52 -6.15 -21.42
CA GLY A 120 15.34 -4.85 -22.07
C GLY A 120 13.88 -4.51 -22.38
N ILE A 121 12.92 -5.13 -21.66
CA ILE A 121 11.48 -4.83 -21.80
C ILE A 121 11.17 -3.49 -21.14
N ILE A 122 11.91 -3.14 -20.10
CA ILE A 122 11.85 -1.84 -19.42
C ILE A 122 13.25 -1.22 -19.33
N ASP A 123 13.29 0.11 -19.34
CA ASP A 123 14.49 0.92 -19.11
C ASP A 123 14.62 1.34 -17.64
N GLY A 124 13.59 1.09 -16.84
CA GLY A 124 13.58 1.36 -15.41
C GLY A 124 12.27 0.99 -14.75
N ALA A 125 12.28 0.97 -13.43
CA ALA A 125 11.12 0.68 -12.60
C ALA A 125 10.92 1.75 -11.53
N LEU A 126 9.71 2.32 -11.43
CA LEU A 126 9.35 3.18 -10.32
C LEU A 126 9.08 2.33 -9.07
N VAL A 127 9.97 2.45 -8.11
CA VAL A 127 10.01 1.67 -6.88
C VAL A 127 10.22 2.57 -5.65
N THR A 128 10.16 2.00 -4.46
CA THR A 128 10.39 2.73 -3.21
C THR A 128 11.48 2.07 -2.38
N GLY A 129 12.56 2.80 -2.11
CA GLY A 129 13.55 2.48 -1.08
C GLY A 129 13.28 3.24 0.23
N MET A 130 14.24 3.15 1.16
CA MET A 130 14.31 4.07 2.31
C MET A 130 15.39 5.12 2.04
N SER A 131 15.16 6.35 2.51
CA SER A 131 16.14 7.44 2.35
C SER A 131 17.41 7.15 3.12
N LYS A 132 18.58 7.43 2.51
CA LYS A 132 19.89 7.30 3.17
C LYS A 132 20.09 8.40 4.21
N ASP A 133 19.61 9.62 3.93
CA ASP A 133 19.79 10.80 4.79
C ASP A 133 18.73 10.85 5.90
N ARG A 134 17.54 10.35 5.61
CA ARG A 134 16.40 10.29 6.53
C ARG A 134 15.86 8.87 6.64
N PRO A 135 16.55 7.98 7.37
CA PRO A 135 16.33 6.53 7.31
C PRO A 135 14.95 6.04 7.75
N LEU A 136 14.12 6.90 8.33
CA LEU A 136 12.72 6.61 8.67
C LEU A 136 11.73 7.06 7.60
N GLU A 137 12.19 7.70 6.52
CA GLU A 137 11.36 8.19 5.43
C GLU A 137 11.58 7.37 4.17
N PRO A 138 10.50 7.10 3.40
CA PRO A 138 10.61 6.41 2.12
C PRO A 138 11.20 7.34 1.06
N ASN A 139 11.89 6.75 0.10
CA ASN A 139 12.44 7.42 -1.07
C ASN A 139 11.97 6.72 -2.35
N PRO A 140 10.91 7.21 -3.01
CA PRO A 140 10.53 6.75 -4.34
C PRO A 140 11.57 7.17 -5.39
N PHE A 141 11.94 6.25 -6.28
CA PHE A 141 12.90 6.53 -7.36
C PHE A 141 12.71 5.57 -8.54
N ILE A 142 13.36 5.86 -9.67
CA ILE A 142 13.40 4.97 -10.84
C ILE A 142 14.67 4.12 -10.73
N ALA A 143 14.49 2.83 -10.46
CA ALA A 143 15.58 1.84 -10.47
C ALA A 143 15.89 1.42 -11.90
N ARG A 144 17.19 1.39 -12.27
CA ARG A 144 17.67 1.03 -13.60
C ARG A 144 18.65 -0.15 -13.60
N THR A 145 18.99 -0.62 -12.41
CA THR A 145 19.91 -1.75 -12.22
C THR A 145 19.33 -2.76 -11.25
N LYS A 146 19.84 -4.00 -11.32
CA LYS A 146 19.48 -5.07 -10.37
C LYS A 146 19.73 -4.63 -8.92
N ASP A 147 20.86 -4.00 -8.63
CA ASP A 147 21.20 -3.56 -7.27
C ASP A 147 20.24 -2.49 -6.75
N GLU A 148 19.79 -1.58 -7.61
CA GLU A 148 18.77 -0.58 -7.26
C GLU A 148 17.43 -1.24 -6.97
N ILE A 149 17.01 -2.25 -7.75
CA ILE A 149 15.79 -3.03 -7.49
C ILE A 149 15.90 -3.77 -6.16
N LEU A 150 17.03 -4.44 -5.89
CA LEU A 150 17.28 -5.13 -4.63
C LEU A 150 17.25 -4.15 -3.44
N SER A 151 17.79 -2.94 -3.60
CA SER A 151 17.76 -1.91 -2.55
C SER A 151 16.33 -1.44 -2.21
N ALA A 152 15.41 -1.56 -3.16
CA ALA A 152 14.01 -1.23 -3.00
C ALA A 152 13.15 -2.39 -2.49
N ALA A 153 13.72 -3.59 -2.32
CA ALA A 153 12.99 -4.75 -1.79
C ALA A 153 12.39 -4.47 -0.40
N VAL A 154 11.54 -5.34 0.05
CA VAL A 154 10.75 -5.35 1.29
C VAL A 154 9.67 -4.26 1.41
N SER A 155 8.64 -4.53 2.20
CA SER A 155 7.53 -3.61 2.45
C SER A 155 7.95 -2.40 3.28
N LYS A 156 7.34 -1.24 3.00
CA LYS A 156 7.48 0.01 3.77
C LYS A 156 6.13 0.31 4.43
N TYR A 157 6.07 0.18 5.76
CA TYR A 157 4.84 0.43 6.53
C TYR A 157 4.79 1.88 7.02
N CYS A 158 4.87 2.82 6.07
CA CYS A 158 4.76 4.25 6.28
C CYS A 158 4.11 4.89 5.04
N PRO A 159 3.64 6.14 5.11
CA PRO A 159 3.12 6.84 3.94
C PRO A 159 4.20 7.00 2.86
N VAL A 160 3.87 6.69 1.60
CA VAL A 160 4.81 6.74 0.47
C VAL A 160 4.23 7.63 -0.62
N PRO A 161 4.88 8.74 -0.99
CA PRO A 161 4.44 9.61 -2.07
C PRO A 161 5.00 9.11 -3.43
N LEU A 162 4.67 7.86 -3.80
CA LEU A 162 5.25 7.18 -4.97
C LEU A 162 5.10 8.00 -6.25
N ASN A 163 3.90 8.47 -6.50
CA ASN A 163 3.51 9.08 -7.77
C ASN A 163 4.14 10.46 -8.01
N ARG A 164 4.81 11.05 -7.00
CA ARG A 164 5.58 12.30 -7.22
C ARG A 164 6.69 12.16 -8.28
N VAL A 165 7.17 10.94 -8.49
CA VAL A 165 8.23 10.63 -9.46
C VAL A 165 7.69 10.49 -10.90
N LEU A 166 6.37 10.39 -11.10
CA LEU A 166 5.77 10.26 -12.45
C LEU A 166 6.13 11.42 -13.38
N LYS A 167 6.33 12.63 -12.83
CA LYS A 167 6.77 13.78 -13.63
C LYS A 167 8.12 13.51 -14.30
N LYS A 168 9.00 12.74 -13.65
CA LYS A 168 10.28 12.35 -14.23
C LYS A 168 10.05 11.35 -15.39
N ILE A 169 9.19 10.35 -15.21
CA ILE A 169 8.83 9.40 -16.27
C ILE A 169 8.23 10.13 -17.50
N MET A 170 7.35 11.12 -17.27
CA MET A 170 6.76 11.89 -18.36
C MET A 170 7.80 12.63 -19.22
N ASN A 171 8.92 13.06 -18.60
CA ASN A 171 9.96 13.87 -19.24
C ASN A 171 11.16 13.06 -19.76
N GLU A 172 11.30 11.79 -19.39
CA GLU A 172 12.37 10.90 -19.84
C GLU A 172 11.87 9.97 -20.97
N GLU A 173 12.75 9.59 -21.87
CA GLU A 173 12.48 8.53 -22.84
C GLU A 173 12.59 7.14 -22.18
N GLY A 174 11.89 6.16 -22.76
CA GLY A 174 11.99 4.77 -22.33
C GLY A 174 10.65 4.16 -21.90
N LYS A 175 10.73 2.89 -21.50
CA LYS A 175 9.63 2.06 -21.00
C LYS A 175 9.84 1.76 -19.51
N PHE A 176 8.78 1.86 -18.74
CA PHE A 176 8.88 1.75 -17.28
C PHE A 176 7.85 0.75 -16.74
N ALA A 177 8.25 0.03 -15.67
CA ALA A 177 7.31 -0.61 -14.78
C ALA A 177 7.06 0.28 -13.56
N VAL A 178 5.90 0.13 -12.92
CA VAL A 178 5.61 0.81 -11.65
C VAL A 178 5.18 -0.19 -10.59
N VAL A 179 5.66 -0.02 -9.35
CA VAL A 179 5.26 -0.84 -8.21
C VAL A 179 4.56 0.02 -7.18
N GLY A 180 3.27 -0.21 -6.98
CA GLY A 180 2.48 0.67 -6.11
C GLY A 180 1.39 -0.04 -5.31
N LEU A 181 0.91 0.65 -4.28
CA LEU A 181 -0.31 0.30 -3.56
C LEU A 181 -1.55 0.62 -4.42
N PRO A 182 -2.74 0.09 -4.10
CA PRO A 182 -3.98 0.42 -4.82
C PRO A 182 -4.16 1.92 -5.10
N CYS A 183 -3.98 2.75 -4.08
CA CYS A 183 -4.15 4.21 -4.23
C CYS A 183 -3.12 4.85 -5.19
N HIS A 184 -1.91 4.30 -5.28
CA HIS A 184 -0.93 4.73 -6.28
C HIS A 184 -1.40 4.38 -7.68
N ILE A 185 -1.82 3.13 -7.89
CA ILE A 185 -2.33 2.63 -9.18
C ILE A 185 -3.55 3.43 -9.62
N HIS A 186 -4.51 3.68 -8.72
CA HIS A 186 -5.69 4.52 -9.04
C HIS A 186 -5.27 5.89 -9.57
N GLY A 187 -4.37 6.59 -8.86
CA GLY A 187 -3.90 7.90 -9.30
C GLY A 187 -3.14 7.86 -10.62
N ILE A 188 -2.36 6.80 -10.89
CA ILE A 188 -1.66 6.59 -12.17
C ILE A 188 -2.68 6.37 -13.29
N ARG A 189 -3.63 5.44 -13.13
CA ARG A 189 -4.66 5.16 -14.14
C ARG A 189 -5.53 6.38 -14.46
N MET A 190 -5.91 7.17 -13.43
CA MET A 190 -6.62 8.43 -13.65
C MET A 190 -5.77 9.46 -14.42
N LEU A 191 -4.45 9.51 -14.17
CA LEU A 191 -3.55 10.39 -14.90
C LEU A 191 -3.34 9.93 -16.35
N GLU A 192 -3.22 8.65 -16.59
CA GLU A 192 -3.06 8.04 -17.92
C GLU A 192 -4.25 8.33 -18.86
N LYS A 193 -5.47 8.48 -18.32
CA LYS A 193 -6.64 8.91 -19.11
C LYS A 193 -6.44 10.27 -19.76
N THR A 194 -5.71 11.16 -19.13
CA THR A 194 -5.49 12.53 -19.60
C THR A 194 -4.09 12.75 -20.17
N ASN A 195 -3.19 11.76 -20.01
CA ASN A 195 -1.80 11.83 -20.45
C ASN A 195 -1.38 10.56 -21.17
N ARG A 196 -1.59 10.55 -22.50
CA ARG A 196 -1.27 9.41 -23.36
C ARG A 196 0.23 9.08 -23.37
N ASN A 197 1.10 10.10 -23.29
CA ASN A 197 2.54 9.90 -23.21
C ASN A 197 2.94 9.07 -21.97
N LEU A 198 2.34 9.33 -20.82
CA LEU A 198 2.57 8.53 -19.61
C LEU A 198 2.06 7.10 -19.78
N ARG A 199 0.84 6.94 -20.35
CA ARG A 199 0.23 5.62 -20.64
C ARG A 199 1.10 4.76 -21.53
N ASP A 200 1.70 5.35 -22.57
CA ASP A 200 2.55 4.65 -23.53
C ASP A 200 3.91 4.26 -22.94
N LYS A 201 4.40 5.00 -21.94
CA LYS A 201 5.67 4.76 -21.27
C LYS A 201 5.57 3.74 -20.13
N ILE A 202 4.46 3.68 -19.39
CA ILE A 202 4.29 2.66 -18.33
C ILE A 202 3.77 1.37 -18.95
N VAL A 203 4.65 0.41 -19.11
CA VAL A 203 4.34 -0.87 -19.76
C VAL A 203 3.83 -1.94 -18.83
N LEU A 204 4.06 -1.82 -17.50
CA LEU A 204 3.56 -2.76 -16.51
C LEU A 204 3.26 -2.07 -15.18
N HIS A 205 2.04 -2.29 -14.68
CA HIS A 205 1.60 -1.86 -13.35
C HIS A 205 1.58 -3.06 -12.41
N ILE A 206 2.49 -3.05 -11.44
CA ILE A 206 2.58 -4.07 -10.39
C ILE A 206 1.89 -3.52 -9.15
N GLY A 207 0.75 -4.10 -8.79
CA GLY A 207 -0.01 -3.76 -7.61
C GLY A 207 0.40 -4.59 -6.39
N LEU A 208 0.48 -3.97 -5.23
CA LEU A 208 0.70 -4.68 -3.96
C LEU A 208 -0.61 -4.78 -3.20
N LEU A 209 -0.91 -5.96 -2.67
CA LEU A 209 -2.05 -6.14 -1.78
C LEU A 209 -1.89 -5.23 -0.56
N CYS A 210 -2.94 -4.46 -0.24
CA CYS A 210 -2.87 -3.45 0.81
C CYS A 210 -4.15 -3.40 1.65
N SER A 211 -4.05 -3.74 2.92
CA SER A 211 -5.16 -3.54 3.86
C SER A 211 -5.29 -2.06 4.25
N HIS A 212 -4.20 -1.45 4.73
CA HIS A 212 -4.08 -0.02 5.05
C HIS A 212 -2.60 0.33 5.24
N THR A 213 -2.28 1.61 5.37
CA THR A 213 -0.97 2.08 5.81
C THR A 213 -1.02 2.63 7.23
N VAL A 214 0.15 2.80 7.84
CA VAL A 214 0.32 3.44 9.15
C VAL A 214 1.06 4.76 8.92
N ASN A 215 0.67 5.83 9.60
CA ASN A 215 1.37 7.10 9.53
C ASN A 215 2.72 7.04 10.29
N PHE A 216 3.56 8.07 10.15
CA PHE A 216 4.89 8.08 10.77
C PHE A 216 4.88 7.98 12.31
N ASN A 217 3.79 8.43 12.96
CA ASN A 217 3.66 8.27 14.43
C ASN A 217 3.63 6.79 14.84
N GLY A 218 3.14 5.88 14.00
CA GLY A 218 3.16 4.44 14.31
C GLY A 218 4.58 3.88 14.43
N THR A 219 5.47 4.26 13.51
CA THR A 219 6.90 3.91 13.60
C THR A 219 7.52 4.56 14.84
N GLU A 220 7.26 5.84 15.08
CA GLU A 220 7.76 6.55 16.27
C GLU A 220 7.29 5.90 17.57
N PHE A 221 6.03 5.46 17.61
CA PHE A 221 5.47 4.75 18.75
C PHE A 221 6.19 3.42 19.03
N LEU A 222 6.44 2.61 17.99
CA LEU A 222 7.17 1.34 18.12
C LEU A 222 8.60 1.57 18.63
N LEU A 223 9.30 2.55 18.09
CA LEU A 223 10.66 2.92 18.51
C LEU A 223 10.66 3.37 19.98
N ALA A 224 9.72 4.26 20.37
CA ALA A 224 9.59 4.74 21.74
C ALA A 224 9.28 3.61 22.74
N LYS A 225 8.41 2.67 22.36
CA LYS A 225 8.10 1.47 23.15
C LYS A 225 9.30 0.55 23.39
N LYS A 226 10.27 0.59 22.50
CA LYS A 226 11.52 -0.20 22.57
C LYS A 226 12.68 0.62 23.12
N ASN A 227 12.44 1.87 23.57
CA ASN A 227 13.47 2.81 24.02
C ASN A 227 14.55 3.11 22.97
N ILE A 228 14.20 3.03 21.67
CA ILE A 228 15.11 3.29 20.56
C ILE A 228 15.06 4.76 20.18
N GLN A 229 16.23 5.41 20.18
CA GLN A 229 16.36 6.84 19.85
C GLN A 229 16.47 7.01 18.32
N LYS A 230 15.57 7.79 17.73
CA LYS A 230 15.55 8.05 16.26
C LYS A 230 16.87 8.62 15.73
N LYS A 231 17.52 9.48 16.50
CA LYS A 231 18.79 10.14 16.13
C LYS A 231 19.96 9.18 15.89
N ASP A 232 19.87 7.96 16.45
CA ASP A 232 20.94 6.96 16.38
C ASP A 232 20.75 5.98 15.19
N ILE A 233 19.59 6.04 14.53
CA ILE A 233 19.22 5.13 13.43
C ILE A 233 19.86 5.61 12.13
N VAL A 234 20.58 4.69 11.44
CA VAL A 234 21.13 4.93 10.08
C VAL A 234 20.43 4.10 9.01
N LYS A 235 19.74 3.00 9.40
CA LYS A 235 18.96 2.18 8.46
C LYS A 235 17.79 1.53 9.18
N LEU A 236 16.62 1.58 8.55
CA LEU A 236 15.42 0.87 8.97
C LEU A 236 14.92 -0.01 7.83
N SER A 237 14.63 -1.28 8.13
CA SER A 237 13.86 -2.18 7.27
C SER A 237 12.65 -2.68 8.06
N TYR A 238 11.46 -2.50 7.52
CA TYR A 238 10.23 -2.92 8.23
C TYR A 238 10.01 -4.43 8.22
N ARG A 239 10.56 -5.15 7.22
CA ARG A 239 10.48 -6.61 7.07
C ARG A 239 11.71 -7.16 6.35
N GLY A 240 11.74 -8.44 6.05
CA GLY A 240 12.82 -9.15 5.39
C GLY A 240 13.46 -10.18 6.31
N ASN A 241 14.51 -10.84 5.83
CA ASN A 241 15.20 -11.93 6.52
C ASN A 241 14.26 -13.11 6.80
N GLY A 242 13.70 -13.67 5.73
CA GLY A 242 12.73 -14.75 5.76
C GLY A 242 11.29 -14.28 5.94
N TRP A 243 10.38 -15.21 6.23
CA TRP A 243 8.95 -14.97 6.37
C TRP A 243 8.43 -15.49 7.73
N PRO A 244 7.54 -14.81 8.43
CA PRO A 244 7.00 -13.48 8.13
C PRO A 244 8.01 -12.33 8.29
N GLY A 245 9.26 -12.63 8.67
CA GLY A 245 10.38 -11.73 8.67
C GLY A 245 10.56 -10.92 9.95
N ARG A 246 11.42 -9.91 9.89
CA ARG A 246 11.81 -9.08 11.03
C ARG A 246 11.92 -7.61 10.63
N MET A 247 11.54 -6.71 11.53
CA MET A 247 11.92 -5.30 11.43
C MET A 247 13.37 -5.17 11.92
N SER A 248 14.26 -4.65 11.08
CA SER A 248 15.68 -4.53 11.38
C SER A 248 16.08 -3.06 11.44
N ILE A 249 16.88 -2.72 12.44
CA ILE A 249 17.38 -1.37 12.69
C ILE A 249 18.89 -1.43 12.85
N ARG A 250 19.62 -0.57 12.14
CA ARG A 250 21.06 -0.38 12.30
C ARG A 250 21.34 1.00 12.90
N TYR A 251 22.28 1.07 13.84
CA TYR A 251 22.65 2.28 14.54
C TYR A 251 23.96 2.86 14.01
N LYS A 252 24.27 4.12 14.38
CA LYS A 252 25.47 4.86 14.00
C LYS A 252 26.77 4.20 14.49
N ASP A 253 26.74 3.51 15.62
CA ASP A 253 27.87 2.78 16.19
C ASP A 253 28.15 1.43 15.49
N GLY A 254 27.40 1.11 14.43
CA GLY A 254 27.52 -0.14 13.69
C GLY A 254 26.70 -1.30 14.28
N SER A 255 26.20 -1.18 15.51
CA SER A 255 25.34 -2.16 16.11
C SER A 255 23.94 -2.17 15.49
N GLY A 256 23.10 -3.14 15.86
CA GLY A 256 21.74 -3.21 15.35
C GLY A 256 20.83 -4.02 16.25
N THR A 257 19.54 -3.89 16.01
CA THR A 257 18.51 -4.70 16.66
C THR A 257 17.49 -5.18 15.65
N SER A 258 16.81 -6.27 15.98
CA SER A 258 15.71 -6.77 15.15
C SER A 258 14.51 -7.13 16.02
N ILE A 259 13.32 -6.84 15.49
CA ILE A 259 12.04 -7.11 16.14
C ILE A 259 11.31 -8.10 15.23
N PRO A 260 11.00 -9.35 15.69
CA PRO A 260 10.27 -10.31 14.88
C PRO A 260 8.92 -9.76 14.43
N PHE A 261 8.53 -10.05 13.19
CA PHE A 261 7.21 -9.75 12.66
C PHE A 261 6.24 -10.87 13.04
N ASP A 262 6.10 -11.11 14.34
CA ASP A 262 5.35 -12.21 14.93
C ASP A 262 4.22 -11.65 15.81
N ARG A 263 3.09 -12.39 15.86
CA ARG A 263 1.93 -12.06 16.71
C ARG A 263 2.23 -12.17 18.21
N ASN A 264 3.23 -12.98 18.58
CA ASN A 264 3.61 -13.21 19.97
C ASN A 264 4.50 -12.10 20.54
N TRP A 265 5.09 -11.27 19.71
CA TRP A 265 5.95 -10.17 20.13
C TRP A 265 5.26 -8.82 19.96
N PHE A 266 5.64 -7.84 20.80
CA PHE A 266 5.24 -6.46 20.58
C PHE A 266 5.97 -5.92 19.34
N ALA A 267 5.31 -6.03 18.22
CA ALA A 267 5.81 -5.72 16.89
C ALA A 267 4.78 -4.85 16.13
N TYR A 268 5.01 -4.67 14.86
CA TYR A 268 4.15 -3.89 13.99
C TYR A 268 2.67 -4.35 14.02
N TRP A 269 2.41 -5.65 14.14
CA TRP A 269 1.05 -6.21 14.25
C TRP A 269 0.24 -5.63 15.41
N THR A 270 0.89 -5.22 16.51
CA THR A 270 0.20 -4.69 17.70
C THR A 270 -0.50 -3.36 17.44
N ILE A 271 -0.01 -2.59 16.45
CA ILE A 271 -0.63 -1.33 16.03
C ILE A 271 -1.41 -1.48 14.74
N PHE A 272 -0.98 -2.38 13.86
CA PHE A 272 -1.60 -2.61 12.57
C PHE A 272 -2.97 -3.29 12.69
N SER A 273 -3.07 -4.40 13.41
CA SER A 273 -4.32 -5.16 13.55
C SER A 273 -5.49 -4.32 14.11
N PRO A 274 -5.35 -3.47 15.16
CA PRO A 274 -6.43 -2.64 15.66
C PRO A 274 -6.59 -1.31 14.90
N TYR A 275 -5.87 -1.07 13.80
CA TYR A 275 -5.90 0.16 13.00
C TYR A 275 -5.39 1.41 13.75
N PHE A 276 -4.50 1.28 14.74
CA PHE A 276 -3.84 2.43 15.34
C PHE A 276 -2.94 3.15 14.31
N PHE A 277 -2.91 4.48 14.40
CA PHE A 277 -2.10 5.35 13.52
C PHE A 277 -2.44 5.23 12.02
N THR A 278 -3.60 4.68 11.69
CA THR A 278 -4.08 4.55 10.31
C THR A 278 -4.68 5.89 9.85
N PRO A 279 -4.31 6.43 8.67
CA PRO A 279 -4.98 7.60 8.12
C PRO A 279 -6.46 7.33 7.87
N LEU A 280 -7.33 8.33 8.15
CA LEU A 280 -8.78 8.16 8.05
C LEU A 280 -9.20 7.70 6.65
N ARG A 281 -8.56 8.22 5.60
CA ARG A 281 -8.87 7.84 4.22
C ARG A 281 -8.60 6.35 3.93
N CYS A 282 -7.64 5.72 4.62
CA CYS A 282 -7.33 4.29 4.44
C CYS A 282 -8.48 3.39 4.91
N ILE A 283 -9.21 3.77 5.96
CA ILE A 283 -10.36 2.98 6.42
C ILE A 283 -11.61 3.14 5.55
N THR A 284 -11.61 4.07 4.61
CA THR A 284 -12.65 4.22 3.59
C THR A 284 -12.23 3.71 2.21
N CYS A 285 -11.12 2.96 2.11
CA CYS A 285 -10.64 2.40 0.85
C CYS A 285 -11.30 1.04 0.56
N THR A 286 -11.82 0.86 -0.66
CA THR A 286 -12.47 -0.40 -1.10
C THR A 286 -11.52 -1.41 -1.72
N ASP A 287 -10.35 -0.98 -2.23
CA ASP A 287 -9.45 -1.85 -2.97
C ASP A 287 -8.39 -2.49 -2.07
N LEU A 288 -8.36 -3.81 -2.00
CA LEU A 288 -7.36 -4.61 -1.33
C LEU A 288 -6.29 -5.11 -2.29
N THR A 289 -6.73 -5.57 -3.47
CA THR A 289 -5.93 -6.40 -4.36
C THR A 289 -5.25 -5.62 -5.48
N ALA A 290 -5.34 -4.29 -5.46
CA ALA A 290 -4.88 -3.41 -6.54
C ALA A 290 -5.56 -3.77 -7.88
N GLU A 291 -6.88 -3.68 -7.88
CA GLU A 291 -7.77 -4.19 -8.92
C GLU A 291 -7.49 -3.63 -10.33
N LEU A 292 -6.88 -2.47 -10.42
CA LEU A 292 -6.55 -1.78 -11.68
C LEU A 292 -5.07 -1.96 -12.12
N ALA A 293 -4.32 -2.83 -11.46
CA ALA A 293 -2.96 -3.21 -11.89
C ALA A 293 -2.98 -4.23 -13.04
N ASP A 294 -1.84 -4.46 -13.69
CA ASP A 294 -1.68 -5.55 -14.67
C ASP A 294 -1.39 -6.88 -13.98
N ILE A 295 -0.68 -6.84 -12.85
CA ILE A 295 -0.38 -7.96 -11.96
C ILE A 295 -0.42 -7.51 -10.52
N SER A 296 -0.99 -8.31 -9.62
CA SER A 296 -1.06 -7.99 -8.19
C SER A 296 -0.38 -9.06 -7.35
N LEU A 297 0.35 -8.60 -6.33
CA LEU A 297 1.17 -9.47 -5.50
C LEU A 297 1.00 -9.17 -4.00
N GLY A 298 1.03 -10.22 -3.19
CA GLY A 298 0.94 -10.09 -1.74
C GLY A 298 1.41 -11.33 -1.00
N ASP A 299 1.41 -11.27 0.33
CA ASP A 299 1.73 -12.42 1.18
C ASP A 299 0.68 -13.52 1.07
N ALA A 300 1.13 -14.77 1.01
CA ALA A 300 0.26 -15.95 1.03
C ALA A 300 0.00 -16.42 2.48
N TRP A 301 -0.92 -15.74 3.18
CA TRP A 301 -1.32 -16.11 4.56
C TRP A 301 -2.26 -17.32 4.58
N LEU A 302 -1.85 -18.42 3.93
CA LEU A 302 -2.60 -19.67 3.92
C LEU A 302 -2.18 -20.55 5.11
N PRO A 303 -3.12 -21.26 5.77
CA PRO A 303 -2.80 -22.10 6.92
C PRO A 303 -1.70 -23.14 6.64
N GLU A 304 -1.71 -23.72 5.45
CA GLU A 304 -0.72 -24.71 4.99
C GLU A 304 0.70 -24.14 4.79
N LEU A 305 0.84 -22.82 4.71
CA LEU A 305 2.13 -22.13 4.54
C LEU A 305 2.66 -21.50 5.82
N MET A 306 1.94 -21.60 6.94
CA MET A 306 2.34 -20.92 8.19
C MET A 306 3.67 -21.41 8.77
N ASN A 307 4.14 -22.59 8.37
CA ASN A 307 5.44 -23.16 8.75
C ASN A 307 6.55 -22.84 7.73
N ASP A 308 6.25 -22.18 6.61
CA ASP A 308 7.25 -21.72 5.64
C ASP A 308 8.01 -20.53 6.25
N THR A 309 9.33 -20.66 6.36
CA THR A 309 10.19 -19.61 6.95
C THR A 309 10.78 -18.65 5.92
N VAL A 310 10.56 -18.90 4.62
CA VAL A 310 11.09 -18.08 3.52
C VAL A 310 9.97 -17.33 2.79
N GLY A 311 8.77 -17.89 2.74
CA GLY A 311 7.56 -17.28 2.21
C GLY A 311 7.24 -17.60 0.76
N MET A 312 5.96 -17.45 0.45
CA MET A 312 5.39 -17.47 -0.90
C MET A 312 4.49 -16.27 -1.13
N SER A 313 4.34 -15.86 -2.38
CA SER A 313 3.46 -14.77 -2.77
C SER A 313 2.17 -15.30 -3.39
N ILE A 314 1.03 -14.67 -3.05
CA ILE A 314 -0.14 -14.65 -3.93
C ILE A 314 0.23 -13.83 -5.16
N VAL A 315 -0.08 -14.34 -6.34
CA VAL A 315 0.09 -13.67 -7.63
C VAL A 315 -1.26 -13.69 -8.34
N ILE A 316 -1.77 -12.51 -8.69
CA ILE A 316 -3.00 -12.34 -9.47
C ILE A 316 -2.60 -11.73 -10.81
N SER A 317 -2.54 -12.54 -11.87
CA SER A 317 -2.35 -12.08 -13.23
C SER A 317 -3.67 -11.51 -13.76
N ARG A 318 -3.65 -10.27 -14.30
CA ARG A 318 -4.88 -9.55 -14.67
C ARG A 318 -4.99 -9.27 -16.14
N THR A 319 -3.88 -9.33 -16.88
CA THR A 319 -3.82 -9.07 -18.32
C THR A 319 -3.05 -10.19 -19.02
N GLU A 320 -3.33 -10.39 -20.31
CA GLU A 320 -2.59 -11.34 -21.15
C GLU A 320 -1.08 -11.01 -21.17
N LYS A 321 -0.73 -9.71 -21.10
CA LYS A 321 0.67 -9.28 -20.98
C LYS A 321 1.33 -9.83 -19.73
N SER A 322 0.68 -9.69 -18.58
CA SER A 322 1.23 -10.21 -17.32
C SER A 322 1.33 -11.72 -17.31
N GLU A 323 0.38 -12.41 -17.95
CA GLU A 323 0.40 -13.87 -18.11
C GLU A 323 1.57 -14.32 -18.98
N SER A 324 1.81 -13.63 -20.10
CA SER A 324 2.96 -13.88 -20.96
C SER A 324 4.30 -13.69 -20.26
N ILE A 325 4.43 -12.64 -19.42
CA ILE A 325 5.63 -12.41 -18.61
C ILE A 325 5.84 -13.58 -17.63
N ILE A 326 4.80 -14.00 -16.92
CA ILE A 326 4.87 -15.13 -15.98
C ILE A 326 5.32 -16.41 -16.69
N ASN A 327 4.73 -16.74 -17.85
CA ASN A 327 5.07 -17.93 -18.61
C ASN A 327 6.54 -17.90 -19.07
N ASN A 328 7.00 -16.78 -19.63
CA ASN A 328 8.40 -16.62 -20.03
C ASN A 328 9.38 -16.80 -18.85
N MET A 329 9.03 -16.27 -17.68
CA MET A 329 9.85 -16.43 -16.47
C MET A 329 9.86 -17.88 -15.97
N CYS A 330 8.77 -18.63 -16.15
CA CYS A 330 8.72 -20.08 -15.85
C CYS A 330 9.61 -20.88 -16.81
N ASP A 331 9.51 -20.61 -18.11
CA ASP A 331 10.29 -21.28 -19.15
C ASP A 331 11.80 -21.07 -18.94
N GLU A 332 12.19 -19.88 -18.46
CA GLU A 332 13.58 -19.57 -18.09
C GLU A 332 13.94 -19.98 -16.66
N ASN A 333 13.09 -20.70 -15.96
CA ASN A 333 13.34 -21.20 -14.59
C ASN A 333 13.70 -20.07 -13.58
N LYS A 334 13.18 -18.85 -13.79
CA LYS A 334 13.40 -17.71 -12.89
C LYS A 334 12.48 -17.74 -11.67
N ILE A 335 11.29 -18.34 -11.80
CA ILE A 335 10.28 -18.42 -10.75
C ILE A 335 9.73 -19.85 -10.62
N TYR A 336 9.20 -20.14 -9.45
CA TYR A 336 8.28 -21.25 -9.22
C TYR A 336 6.87 -20.71 -9.06
N ILE A 337 5.89 -21.29 -9.75
CA ILE A 337 4.48 -20.98 -9.59
C ILE A 337 3.64 -22.25 -9.52
N ARG A 338 2.53 -22.17 -8.80
CA ARG A 338 1.48 -23.17 -8.74
C ARG A 338 0.13 -22.48 -8.89
N GLY A 339 -0.69 -22.90 -9.84
CA GLY A 339 -2.06 -22.40 -10.01
C GLY A 339 -2.90 -22.63 -8.74
N ILE A 340 -3.71 -21.65 -8.39
CA ILE A 340 -4.67 -21.71 -7.29
C ILE A 340 -6.02 -21.14 -7.73
N HIS A 341 -7.09 -21.54 -7.04
CA HIS A 341 -8.39 -20.93 -7.25
C HIS A 341 -8.46 -19.54 -6.60
N HIS A 342 -9.28 -18.62 -7.14
CA HIS A 342 -9.45 -17.29 -6.54
C HIS A 342 -9.96 -17.36 -5.09
N GLU A 343 -10.73 -18.39 -4.72
CA GLU A 343 -11.14 -18.59 -3.31
C GLU A 343 -9.95 -18.86 -2.37
N ASP A 344 -8.79 -19.34 -2.85
CA ASP A 344 -7.58 -19.44 -2.04
C ASP A 344 -6.98 -18.06 -1.73
N VAL A 345 -7.11 -17.11 -2.67
CA VAL A 345 -6.79 -15.69 -2.41
C VAL A 345 -7.68 -15.17 -1.28
N LYS A 346 -8.97 -15.49 -1.30
CA LYS A 346 -9.93 -15.10 -0.25
C LYS A 346 -9.60 -15.78 1.09
N ARG A 347 -9.26 -17.07 1.10
CA ARG A 347 -8.79 -17.77 2.32
C ARG A 347 -7.56 -17.08 2.91
N SER A 348 -6.61 -16.68 2.07
CA SER A 348 -5.39 -15.99 2.48
C SER A 348 -5.65 -14.58 3.03
N GLN A 349 -6.61 -13.85 2.47
CA GLN A 349 -6.85 -12.42 2.73
C GLN A 349 -8.24 -12.13 3.34
N GLY A 350 -8.98 -13.16 3.73
CA GLY A 350 -10.42 -13.09 4.02
C GLY A 350 -10.84 -11.98 4.96
N PHE A 351 -10.08 -11.79 6.04
CA PHE A 351 -10.27 -10.69 6.98
C PHE A 351 -10.26 -9.31 6.30
N ASN A 352 -9.23 -9.06 5.49
CA ASN A 352 -9.05 -7.77 4.83
C ASN A 352 -10.09 -7.55 3.71
N ILE A 353 -10.47 -8.62 3.00
CA ILE A 353 -11.52 -8.59 1.98
C ILE A 353 -12.85 -8.23 2.62
N LYS A 354 -13.23 -8.92 3.70
CA LYS A 354 -14.45 -8.65 4.46
C LYS A 354 -14.49 -7.19 4.91
N TYR A 355 -13.41 -6.72 5.52
CA TYR A 355 -13.28 -5.35 6.01
C TYR A 355 -13.42 -4.31 4.89
N LYS A 356 -12.79 -4.50 3.74
CA LYS A 356 -12.77 -3.53 2.63
C LYS A 356 -13.97 -3.61 1.71
N LYS A 357 -14.58 -4.78 1.55
CA LYS A 357 -15.71 -4.98 0.62
C LYS A 357 -17.05 -5.04 1.33
N LEU A 358 -17.16 -5.83 2.41
CA LEU A 358 -18.46 -6.06 3.06
C LEU A 358 -18.80 -5.00 4.12
N ASP A 359 -17.79 -4.54 4.88
CA ASP A 359 -18.01 -3.62 5.99
C ASP A 359 -17.92 -2.14 5.60
N LEU A 360 -17.45 -1.87 4.38
CA LEU A 360 -17.11 -0.50 3.97
C LEU A 360 -18.33 0.41 3.93
N GLY A 361 -19.45 -0.05 3.37
CA GLY A 361 -20.67 0.76 3.27
C GLY A 361 -21.16 1.25 4.63
N ASP A 362 -21.25 0.35 5.63
CA ASP A 362 -21.61 0.70 7.00
C ASP A 362 -20.63 1.70 7.62
N ARG A 363 -19.32 1.50 7.40
CA ARG A 363 -18.29 2.39 7.92
C ARG A 363 -18.38 3.78 7.31
N MET A 364 -18.65 3.88 6.01
CA MET A 364 -18.86 5.16 5.33
C MET A 364 -20.10 5.87 5.87
N LEU A 365 -21.21 5.16 6.13
CA LEU A 365 -22.40 5.73 6.75
C LEU A 365 -22.12 6.27 8.16
N LEU A 366 -21.40 5.52 9.00
CA LEU A 366 -21.03 5.97 10.35
C LEU A 366 -20.14 7.22 10.32
N LEU A 367 -19.20 7.31 9.38
CA LEU A 367 -18.35 8.48 9.21
C LEU A 367 -19.13 9.68 8.70
N SER A 368 -19.99 9.50 7.69
CA SER A 368 -20.84 10.55 7.14
C SER A 368 -21.80 11.11 8.19
N SER A 369 -22.44 10.23 8.97
CA SER A 369 -23.32 10.63 10.09
C SER A 369 -22.58 11.43 11.16
N SER A 370 -21.27 11.22 11.30
CA SER A 370 -20.38 11.97 12.18
C SER A 370 -19.75 13.20 11.50
N LYS A 371 -20.31 13.67 10.37
CA LYS A 371 -19.89 14.83 9.58
C LYS A 371 -18.45 14.72 9.02
N HIS A 372 -17.90 13.51 8.88
CA HIS A 372 -16.65 13.29 8.16
C HIS A 372 -16.90 13.23 6.65
N ASN A 373 -15.97 13.74 5.88
CA ASN A 373 -15.97 13.58 4.44
C ASN A 373 -15.67 12.12 4.10
N ILE A 374 -16.35 11.61 3.08
CA ILE A 374 -16.16 10.26 2.54
C ILE A 374 -15.84 10.36 1.05
N PRO A 375 -15.01 9.45 0.51
CA PRO A 375 -14.74 9.40 -0.92
C PRO A 375 -15.97 8.92 -1.68
N TYR A 376 -16.02 9.26 -2.96
CA TYR A 376 -17.00 8.71 -3.90
C TYR A 376 -16.42 7.50 -4.63
N TYR A 377 -17.21 6.45 -4.78
CA TYR A 377 -16.90 5.27 -5.58
C TYR A 377 -18.04 4.96 -6.55
N ASN A 378 -17.68 4.53 -7.75
CA ASN A 378 -18.58 3.93 -8.71
C ASN A 378 -18.08 2.50 -9.06
N PRO A 379 -18.81 1.41 -8.74
CA PRO A 379 -20.08 1.42 -7.99
C PRO A 379 -19.91 1.78 -6.50
N SER A 380 -20.95 2.31 -5.91
CA SER A 380 -20.96 2.61 -4.48
C SER A 380 -20.97 1.33 -3.63
N PRO A 381 -20.19 1.28 -2.53
CA PRO A 381 -20.20 0.14 -1.62
C PRO A 381 -21.58 -0.06 -0.99
N SER A 382 -22.09 -1.30 -1.01
CA SER A 382 -23.35 -1.64 -0.35
C SER A 382 -23.23 -1.57 1.17
N ALA A 383 -24.23 -1.04 1.83
CA ALA A 383 -24.34 -1.02 3.28
C ALA A 383 -25.32 -2.12 3.73
N ILE A 384 -24.76 -3.24 4.20
CA ILE A 384 -25.53 -4.34 4.81
C ILE A 384 -25.18 -4.35 6.29
N SER A 385 -26.04 -3.74 7.12
CA SER A 385 -25.78 -3.55 8.53
C SER A 385 -26.10 -4.80 9.35
N SER A 386 -25.11 -5.29 10.12
CA SER A 386 -25.35 -6.12 11.30
C SER A 386 -24.81 -5.39 12.54
N LEU A 387 -25.38 -5.69 13.71
CA LEU A 387 -24.93 -5.08 14.97
C LEU A 387 -23.43 -5.32 15.21
N VAL A 388 -22.96 -6.52 14.92
CA VAL A 388 -21.54 -6.91 15.10
C VAL A 388 -20.63 -6.09 14.19
N ARG A 389 -21.00 -5.93 12.91
CA ARG A 389 -20.24 -5.09 11.95
C ARG A 389 -20.20 -3.63 12.40
N ARG A 390 -21.32 -3.12 12.90
CA ARG A 390 -21.39 -1.75 13.39
C ARG A 390 -20.48 -1.53 14.60
N ILE A 391 -20.47 -2.45 15.58
CA ILE A 391 -19.58 -2.41 16.73
C ILE A 391 -18.11 -2.45 16.28
N ARG A 392 -17.76 -3.36 15.37
CA ARG A 392 -16.40 -3.47 14.81
C ARG A 392 -15.97 -2.18 14.10
N ASN A 393 -16.83 -1.61 13.26
CA ASN A 393 -16.55 -0.36 12.56
C ASN A 393 -16.37 0.82 13.54
N LEU A 394 -17.19 0.92 14.60
CA LEU A 394 -17.04 1.92 15.65
C LEU A 394 -15.71 1.76 16.40
N PHE A 395 -15.30 0.51 16.70
CA PHE A 395 -14.01 0.21 17.33
C PHE A 395 -12.83 0.68 16.47
N VAL A 396 -12.86 0.39 15.16
CA VAL A 396 -11.81 0.84 14.24
C VAL A 396 -11.79 2.37 14.13
N ILE A 397 -12.94 3.02 13.95
CA ILE A 397 -13.04 4.49 13.86
C ILE A 397 -12.51 5.13 15.15
N PHE A 398 -12.85 4.58 16.31
CA PHE A 398 -12.34 5.05 17.60
C PHE A 398 -10.81 4.97 17.67
N ASN A 399 -10.21 3.81 17.30
CA ASN A 399 -8.76 3.61 17.31
C ASN A 399 -8.02 4.57 16.37
N VAL A 400 -8.55 4.78 15.18
CA VAL A 400 -8.03 5.75 14.22
C VAL A 400 -8.05 7.16 14.79
N LYS A 401 -9.19 7.60 15.34
CA LYS A 401 -9.36 8.95 15.90
C LYS A 401 -8.47 9.21 17.11
N ILE A 402 -8.37 8.23 18.02
CA ILE A 402 -7.58 8.40 19.24
C ILE A 402 -6.09 8.42 18.93
N SER A 403 -5.61 7.55 18.04
CA SER A 403 -4.20 7.46 17.68
C SER A 403 -3.73 8.59 16.75
N SER A 404 -4.63 9.25 16.03
CA SER A 404 -4.28 10.41 15.18
C SER A 404 -3.80 11.63 16.00
N ARG A 405 -4.15 11.69 17.29
CA ARG A 405 -3.79 12.80 18.16
C ARG A 405 -2.39 12.61 18.75
N LYS A 406 -1.42 13.42 18.35
CA LYS A 406 -0.02 13.35 18.82
C LYS A 406 0.11 13.37 20.37
N LYS A 407 -0.75 14.10 21.05
CA LYS A 407 -0.79 14.11 22.54
C LYS A 407 -1.12 12.74 23.09
N PHE A 408 -2.00 11.98 22.44
CA PHE A 408 -2.44 10.66 22.90
C PHE A 408 -1.35 9.60 22.73
N MET A 409 -0.51 9.70 21.72
CA MET A 409 0.65 8.82 21.53
C MET A 409 1.53 8.76 22.78
N LYS A 410 1.74 9.89 23.47
CA LYS A 410 2.52 9.96 24.72
C LYS A 410 1.91 9.09 25.85
N TYR A 411 0.59 9.00 25.90
CA TYR A 411 -0.10 8.14 26.87
C TYR A 411 -0.05 6.67 26.43
N LEU A 412 -0.27 6.39 25.16
CA LEU A 412 -0.16 5.03 24.62
C LEU A 412 1.22 4.41 24.85
N VAL A 413 2.30 5.21 24.75
CA VAL A 413 3.66 4.73 25.04
C VAL A 413 3.79 4.25 26.50
N LYS A 414 3.07 4.81 27.43
CA LYS A 414 3.12 4.41 28.86
C LYS A 414 2.28 3.16 29.18
N VAL A 415 1.33 2.77 28.33
CA VAL A 415 0.49 1.59 28.54
C VAL A 415 1.35 0.32 28.53
N PRO A 416 1.31 -0.55 29.55
CA PRO A 416 2.08 -1.80 29.57
C PRO A 416 1.77 -2.71 28.37
N ILE A 417 2.78 -3.43 27.86
CA ILE A 417 2.64 -4.32 26.70
C ILE A 417 1.55 -5.39 26.89
N PRO A 418 1.40 -6.05 28.07
CA PRO A 418 0.32 -7.01 28.28
C PRO A 418 -1.08 -6.44 28.09
N ILE A 419 -1.31 -5.18 28.51
CA ILE A 419 -2.60 -4.49 28.31
C ILE A 419 -2.85 -4.23 26.83
N PHE A 420 -1.82 -3.83 26.07
CA PHE A 420 -1.92 -3.71 24.62
C PHE A 420 -2.31 -5.03 23.94
N ARG A 421 -1.72 -6.15 24.38
CA ARG A 421 -2.04 -7.48 23.85
C ARG A 421 -3.48 -7.87 24.13
N LEU A 422 -3.96 -7.62 25.36
CA LEU A 422 -5.36 -7.88 25.71
C LEU A 422 -6.30 -7.06 24.83
N TYR A 423 -5.99 -5.77 24.62
CA TYR A 423 -6.78 -4.90 23.76
C TYR A 423 -6.78 -5.37 22.28
N THR A 424 -5.64 -5.80 21.73
CA THR A 424 -5.58 -6.37 20.39
C THR A 424 -6.32 -7.69 20.27
N GLY A 425 -6.42 -8.47 21.35
CA GLY A 425 -7.26 -9.66 21.45
C GLY A 425 -8.74 -9.36 21.25
N VAL A 426 -9.25 -8.25 21.80
CA VAL A 426 -10.63 -7.78 21.56
C VAL A 426 -10.89 -7.55 20.07
N SER A 427 -9.93 -6.95 19.37
CA SER A 427 -10.01 -6.78 17.91
C SER A 427 -10.23 -8.12 17.21
N LYS A 428 -9.48 -9.16 17.55
CA LYS A 428 -9.61 -10.50 16.98
C LYS A 428 -11.01 -11.08 17.24
N VAL A 429 -11.48 -11.03 18.49
CA VAL A 429 -12.81 -11.54 18.85
C VAL A 429 -13.91 -10.85 18.05
N LEU A 430 -13.88 -9.51 17.90
CA LEU A 430 -14.86 -8.77 17.11
C LEU A 430 -14.88 -9.18 15.63
N TYR A 431 -13.77 -9.73 15.12
CA TYR A 431 -13.69 -10.22 13.75
C TYR A 431 -14.17 -11.65 13.61
N ASP A 432 -13.92 -12.50 14.60
CA ASP A 432 -14.30 -13.90 14.60
C ASP A 432 -15.81 -14.09 14.85
N LEU A 433 -16.49 -13.13 15.52
CA LEU A 433 -17.93 -13.18 15.82
C LEU A 433 -18.87 -13.08 14.59
N ASP A 434 -18.37 -12.75 13.40
CA ASP A 434 -19.16 -12.55 12.19
C ASP A 434 -18.68 -13.46 11.03
N SER A 435 -17.89 -14.49 11.36
CA SER A 435 -17.36 -15.49 10.41
C SER A 435 -18.33 -16.64 10.15
#